data_5b609a4918666467a96c9a539ff7016f
#
_entry.id   5b609a4918666467a96c9a539ff7016f
#
_cell.length_a   1.000
_cell.length_b   1.000
_cell.length_c   1.000
_cell.angle_alpha   90.00
_cell.angle_beta   90.00
_cell.angle_gamma   90.00
#
_symmetry.space_group_name_H-M   'P 1'
#
loop_
_entity.id
_entity.type
_entity.pdbx_description
1 polymer ?
#
loop_
_entity_poly.entity_id
_entity_poly.type
_entity_poly.pdbx_seq_one_letter_code
_entity_poly.pdbx_strand_id
1 'polypeptide(L)'
;EIYLQYQTIHIDELIGARGKNQKNMRDLPAEDVYRYACEDADVTLKLKNVLEKELKEQSAEHLFYEIEMPLVPVLVNIESNGVRIDTEALRQSSEHFTLRLQEIEKEIYALAGGETFNIPSPKQVGEVLFDRLKIVDKAKKTKTGQYVTSEEVLESLRSKHAIIGKILEYRGLKKLLSTY
;
A
#
# COMPACT_ATOMS: atom_id res chain seq x y z
N GLU A 1 11.94 11.22 19.62
CA GLU A 1 11.37 11.62 20.90
C GLU A 1 11.61 10.54 21.98
N ILE A 2 11.28 9.26 21.71
CA ILE A 2 11.36 8.16 22.69
C ILE A 2 12.76 7.96 23.24
N TYR A 3 13.78 7.85 22.39
CA TYR A 3 15.16 7.56 22.79
C TYR A 3 15.88 8.72 23.49
N LEU A 4 15.56 9.95 23.11
CA LEU A 4 16.22 11.15 23.64
C LEU A 4 15.38 11.86 24.71
N GLN A 5 14.14 11.45 24.92
CA GLN A 5 13.16 12.16 25.76
C GLN A 5 13.10 13.67 25.44
N TYR A 6 13.19 13.99 24.16
CA TYR A 6 13.25 15.33 23.62
C TYR A 6 12.12 15.55 22.63
N GLN A 7 11.40 16.65 22.76
CA GLN A 7 10.33 17.02 21.84
C GLN A 7 10.89 17.85 20.70
N THR A 8 10.81 17.33 19.48
CA THR A 8 11.29 18.00 18.28
C THR A 8 10.28 19.01 17.74
N ILE A 9 10.75 19.98 16.97
CA ILE A 9 9.90 20.91 16.23
C ILE A 9 9.18 20.10 15.13
N HIS A 10 7.86 20.11 15.13
CA HIS A 10 7.11 19.42 14.09
C HIS A 10 7.11 20.23 12.78
N ILE A 11 7.27 19.54 11.65
CA ILE A 11 7.27 20.17 10.33
C ILE A 11 6.00 20.98 10.06
N ASP A 12 4.87 20.56 10.63
CA ASP A 12 3.58 21.25 10.51
C ASP A 12 3.59 22.65 11.13
N GLU A 13 4.50 22.94 12.05
CA GLU A 13 4.69 24.27 12.64
C GLU A 13 5.29 25.26 11.64
N LEU A 14 6.07 24.74 10.67
CA LEU A 14 6.69 25.57 9.62
C LEU A 14 5.81 25.70 8.38
N ILE A 15 5.30 24.58 7.88
CA ILE A 15 4.61 24.52 6.59
C ILE A 15 3.07 24.44 6.72
N GLY A 16 2.56 24.30 7.94
CA GLY A 16 1.14 24.12 8.22
C GLY A 16 0.67 22.69 8.05
N ALA A 17 -0.51 22.39 8.57
CA ALA A 17 -1.11 21.07 8.54
C ALA A 17 -1.32 20.54 7.12
N ARG A 18 -1.28 19.23 6.96
CA ARG A 18 -1.46 18.55 5.68
C ARG A 18 -2.79 18.94 5.00
N GLY A 19 -2.74 19.48 3.80
CA GLY A 19 -3.92 19.89 3.05
C GLY A 19 -3.60 20.85 1.89
N LYS A 20 -4.64 21.40 1.27
CA LYS A 20 -4.50 22.32 0.11
C LYS A 20 -3.70 23.60 0.40
N ASN A 21 -3.65 24.03 1.65
CA ASN A 21 -2.97 25.26 2.08
C ASN A 21 -1.58 24.98 2.68
N GLN A 22 -1.09 23.75 2.64
CA GLN A 22 0.24 23.41 3.13
C GLN A 22 1.29 24.10 2.24
N LYS A 23 2.20 24.83 2.86
CA LYS A 23 3.31 25.51 2.17
C LYS A 23 4.37 24.49 1.74
N ASN A 24 5.20 24.87 0.78
CA ASN A 24 6.39 24.10 0.45
C ASN A 24 7.57 24.63 1.27
N MET A 25 8.38 23.75 1.84
CA MET A 25 9.58 24.11 2.60
C MET A 25 10.53 25.03 1.79
N ARG A 26 10.57 24.83 0.46
CA ARG A 26 11.38 25.64 -0.48
C ARG A 26 10.99 27.12 -0.49
N ASP A 27 9.73 27.43 -0.21
CA ASP A 27 9.16 28.76 -0.31
C ASP A 27 9.30 29.55 1.00
N LEU A 28 9.85 28.93 2.04
CA LEU A 28 10.09 29.57 3.33
C LEU A 28 11.46 30.29 3.34
N PRO A 29 11.57 31.46 3.98
CA PRO A 29 12.86 32.12 4.16
C PRO A 29 13.76 31.32 5.10
N ALA A 30 15.07 31.46 4.93
CA ALA A 30 16.06 30.71 5.73
C ALA A 30 15.93 30.98 7.24
N GLU A 31 15.50 32.19 7.61
CA GLU A 31 15.27 32.63 8.98
C GLU A 31 14.17 31.83 9.69
N ASP A 32 13.22 31.29 8.94
CA ASP A 32 12.14 30.48 9.49
C ASP A 32 12.54 28.99 9.60
N VAL A 33 13.45 28.55 8.72
CA VAL A 33 13.80 27.12 8.58
C VAL A 33 15.05 26.74 9.39
N TYR A 34 15.95 27.68 9.69
CA TYR A 34 17.27 27.35 10.24
C TYR A 34 17.21 26.58 11.58
N ARG A 35 16.28 26.94 12.46
CA ARG A 35 16.13 26.27 13.78
C ARG A 35 15.74 24.82 13.59
N TYR A 36 14.78 24.54 12.76
CA TYR A 36 14.34 23.18 12.41
C TYR A 36 15.49 22.37 11.80
N ALA A 37 16.20 22.93 10.82
CA ALA A 37 17.31 22.26 10.17
C ALA A 37 18.50 21.99 11.11
N CYS A 38 18.81 22.93 12.00
CA CYS A 38 19.85 22.73 13.02
C CYS A 38 19.43 21.68 14.05
N GLU A 39 18.16 21.66 14.45
CA GLU A 39 17.64 20.65 15.36
C GLU A 39 17.70 19.26 14.75
N ASP A 40 17.29 19.08 13.48
CA ASP A 40 17.37 17.80 12.78
C ASP A 40 18.80 17.24 12.75
N ALA A 41 19.79 18.10 12.50
CA ALA A 41 21.19 17.70 12.52
C ALA A 41 21.68 17.29 13.94
N ASP A 42 21.34 18.07 14.96
CA ASP A 42 21.72 17.83 16.36
C ASP A 42 21.06 16.56 16.91
N VAL A 43 19.77 16.39 16.66
CA VAL A 43 19.01 15.20 17.09
C VAL A 43 19.54 13.95 16.39
N THR A 44 19.88 14.01 15.12
CA THR A 44 20.48 12.89 14.39
C THR A 44 21.80 12.46 15.00
N LEU A 45 22.68 13.41 15.36
CA LEU A 45 23.94 13.10 16.03
C LEU A 45 23.75 12.51 17.44
N LYS A 46 22.81 13.04 18.20
CA LYS A 46 22.45 12.51 19.53
C LYS A 46 21.88 11.10 19.45
N LEU A 47 21.00 10.85 18.48
CA LEU A 47 20.43 9.51 18.21
C LEU A 47 21.53 8.50 17.87
N LYS A 48 22.47 8.87 16.99
CA LYS A 48 23.62 8.01 16.66
C LYS A 48 24.35 7.53 17.91
N ASN A 49 24.62 8.43 18.85
CA ASN A 49 25.36 8.10 20.08
C ASN A 49 24.59 7.17 21.02
N VAL A 50 23.27 7.27 21.06
CA VAL A 50 22.40 6.38 21.86
C VAL A 50 22.27 5.02 21.19
N LEU A 51 21.93 5.00 19.90
CA LEU A 51 21.69 3.78 19.15
C LEU A 51 22.94 2.92 18.95
N GLU A 52 24.13 3.52 18.91
CA GLU A 52 25.39 2.79 18.84
C GLU A 52 25.61 1.88 20.07
N LYS A 53 25.15 2.32 21.25
CA LYS A 53 25.20 1.49 22.46
C LYS A 53 24.21 0.34 22.38
N GLU A 54 22.99 0.61 21.92
CA GLU A 54 21.97 -0.43 21.74
C GLU A 54 22.37 -1.48 20.70
N LEU A 55 23.01 -1.08 19.60
CA LEU A 55 23.54 -2.02 18.61
C LEU A 55 24.51 -3.03 19.25
N LYS A 56 25.38 -2.57 20.18
CA LYS A 56 26.29 -3.44 20.93
C LYS A 56 25.56 -4.36 21.89
N GLU A 57 24.63 -3.81 22.65
CA GLU A 57 23.84 -4.58 23.63
C GLU A 57 23.01 -5.67 22.97
N GLN A 58 22.49 -5.40 21.77
CA GLN A 58 21.68 -6.36 20.98
C GLN A 58 22.54 -7.27 20.10
N SER A 59 23.87 -7.16 20.13
CA SER A 59 24.79 -7.90 19.24
C SER A 59 24.50 -7.71 17.74
N ALA A 60 24.00 -6.53 17.36
CA ALA A 60 23.59 -6.19 16.01
C ALA A 60 24.67 -5.45 15.18
N GLU A 61 25.87 -5.22 15.77
CA GLU A 61 26.96 -4.48 15.09
C GLU A 61 27.37 -5.12 13.76
N HIS A 62 27.51 -6.44 13.73
CA HIS A 62 27.88 -7.16 12.50
C HIS A 62 26.84 -6.95 11.41
N LEU A 63 25.55 -7.09 11.73
CA LEU A 63 24.47 -6.85 10.77
C LEU A 63 24.54 -5.41 10.24
N PHE A 64 24.68 -4.44 11.13
CA PHE A 64 24.69 -3.02 10.78
C PHE A 64 25.90 -2.63 9.92
N TYR A 65 27.12 -2.92 10.40
CA TYR A 65 28.33 -2.45 9.73
C TYR A 65 28.78 -3.29 8.54
N GLU A 66 28.53 -4.60 8.56
CA GLU A 66 29.01 -5.52 7.53
C GLU A 66 27.96 -5.86 6.46
N ILE A 67 26.67 -5.58 6.70
CA ILE A 67 25.59 -5.91 5.76
C ILE A 67 24.82 -4.63 5.38
N GLU A 68 24.16 -3.98 6.35
CA GLU A 68 23.24 -2.86 6.05
C GLU A 68 23.97 -1.62 5.53
N MET A 69 25.08 -1.23 6.15
CA MET A 69 25.83 -0.05 5.70
C MET A 69 26.50 -0.26 4.34
N PRO A 70 27.16 -1.39 4.04
CA PRO A 70 27.66 -1.68 2.70
C PRO A 70 26.58 -1.79 1.62
N LEU A 71 25.35 -2.13 1.97
CA LEU A 71 24.22 -2.17 1.03
C LEU A 71 23.84 -0.77 0.51
N VAL A 72 24.01 0.27 1.32
CA VAL A 72 23.62 1.64 0.95
C VAL A 72 24.27 2.10 -0.38
N PRO A 73 25.59 2.04 -0.58
CA PRO A 73 26.18 2.43 -1.85
C PRO A 73 25.76 1.53 -3.03
N VAL A 74 25.43 0.27 -2.78
CA VAL A 74 24.89 -0.63 -3.81
C VAL A 74 23.52 -0.14 -4.28
N LEU A 75 22.64 0.19 -3.34
CA LEU A 75 21.30 0.75 -3.64
C LEU A 75 21.43 2.09 -4.37
N VAL A 76 22.31 2.98 -3.93
CA VAL A 76 22.56 4.26 -4.62
C VAL A 76 23.00 4.02 -6.07
N ASN A 77 23.85 3.03 -6.33
CA ASN A 77 24.29 2.69 -7.68
C ASN A 77 23.12 2.18 -8.54
N ILE A 78 22.30 1.27 -7.99
CA ILE A 78 21.13 0.74 -8.70
C ILE A 78 20.14 1.85 -9.02
N GLU A 79 19.83 2.72 -8.06
CA GLU A 79 18.89 3.84 -8.24
C GLU A 79 19.42 4.86 -9.25
N SER A 80 20.73 5.17 -9.20
CA SER A 80 21.36 6.12 -10.12
C SER A 80 21.39 5.61 -11.57
N ASN A 81 21.60 4.32 -11.77
CA ASN A 81 21.59 3.70 -13.09
C ASN A 81 20.15 3.56 -13.63
N GLY A 82 19.17 3.44 -12.72
CA GLY A 82 17.78 3.22 -13.06
C GLY A 82 17.51 1.85 -13.66
N VAL A 83 16.26 1.63 -14.04
CA VAL A 83 15.78 0.40 -14.69
C VAL A 83 15.12 0.76 -16.01
N ARG A 84 15.51 0.08 -17.08
CA ARG A 84 14.83 0.23 -18.36
C ARG A 84 13.53 -0.56 -18.37
N ILE A 85 12.44 0.14 -18.59
CA ILE A 85 11.10 -0.47 -18.68
C ILE A 85 10.77 -0.66 -20.17
N ASP A 86 10.29 -1.84 -20.52
CA ASP A 86 9.69 -2.12 -21.84
C ASP A 86 8.25 -1.62 -21.86
N THR A 87 8.09 -0.36 -22.25
CA THR A 87 6.77 0.30 -22.28
C THR A 87 5.82 -0.32 -23.31
N GLU A 88 6.38 -0.90 -24.40
CA GLU A 88 5.54 -1.54 -25.41
C GLU A 88 5.00 -2.88 -24.90
N ALA A 89 5.79 -3.69 -24.26
CA ALA A 89 5.32 -4.91 -23.59
C ALA A 89 4.27 -4.63 -22.51
N LEU A 90 4.44 -3.54 -21.73
CA LEU A 90 3.44 -3.12 -20.75
C LEU A 90 2.13 -2.69 -21.41
N ARG A 91 2.20 -1.95 -22.53
CA ARG A 91 1.00 -1.52 -23.28
C ARG A 91 0.23 -2.74 -23.80
N GLN A 92 0.91 -3.69 -24.43
CA GLN A 92 0.30 -4.92 -24.94
C GLN A 92 -0.33 -5.74 -23.81
N SER A 93 0.35 -5.86 -22.68
CA SER A 93 -0.17 -6.54 -21.49
C SER A 93 -1.42 -5.85 -20.95
N SER A 94 -1.42 -4.53 -20.89
CA SER A 94 -2.58 -3.73 -20.45
C SER A 94 -3.80 -3.93 -21.36
N GLU A 95 -3.60 -3.94 -22.66
CA GLU A 95 -4.67 -4.22 -23.63
C GLU A 95 -5.24 -5.63 -23.45
N HIS A 96 -4.37 -6.63 -23.34
CA HIS A 96 -4.77 -8.02 -23.11
C HIS A 96 -5.55 -8.17 -21.78
N PHE A 97 -5.06 -7.59 -20.70
CA PHE A 97 -5.74 -7.65 -19.40
C PHE A 97 -7.07 -6.91 -19.40
N THR A 98 -7.18 -5.82 -20.16
CA THR A 98 -8.45 -5.08 -20.32
C THR A 98 -9.51 -5.94 -21.03
N LEU A 99 -9.15 -6.60 -22.10
CA LEU A 99 -10.05 -7.53 -22.79
C LEU A 99 -10.47 -8.68 -21.87
N ARG A 100 -9.51 -9.28 -21.18
CA ARG A 100 -9.79 -10.36 -20.25
C ARG A 100 -10.70 -9.91 -19.10
N LEU A 101 -10.51 -8.69 -18.58
CA LEU A 101 -11.36 -8.12 -17.53
C LEU A 101 -12.81 -7.98 -17.99
N GLN A 102 -13.05 -7.55 -19.25
CA GLN A 102 -14.39 -7.44 -19.81
C GLN A 102 -15.07 -8.82 -19.99
N GLU A 103 -14.30 -9.85 -20.34
CA GLU A 103 -14.82 -11.21 -20.42
C GLU A 103 -15.26 -11.73 -19.05
N ILE A 104 -14.37 -11.58 -18.05
CA ILE A 104 -14.66 -12.00 -16.67
C ILE A 104 -15.86 -11.26 -16.11
N GLU A 105 -16.00 -9.98 -16.40
CA GLU A 105 -17.16 -9.18 -15.99
C GLU A 105 -18.47 -9.77 -16.51
N LYS A 106 -18.51 -10.14 -17.78
CA LYS A 106 -19.67 -10.83 -18.40
C LYS A 106 -19.94 -12.18 -17.74
N GLU A 107 -18.88 -12.96 -17.47
CA GLU A 107 -19.00 -14.25 -16.79
C GLU A 107 -19.57 -14.09 -15.38
N ILE A 108 -19.11 -13.06 -14.62
CA ILE A 108 -19.61 -12.75 -13.28
C ILE A 108 -21.10 -12.41 -13.34
N TYR A 109 -21.52 -11.54 -14.25
CA TYR A 109 -22.93 -11.19 -14.38
C TYR A 109 -23.79 -12.38 -14.79
N ALA A 110 -23.33 -13.23 -15.69
CA ALA A 110 -24.03 -14.46 -16.05
C ALA A 110 -24.20 -15.40 -14.84
N LEU A 111 -23.14 -15.58 -14.04
CA LEU A 111 -23.18 -16.39 -12.81
C LEU A 111 -24.02 -15.76 -11.69
N ALA A 112 -24.25 -14.46 -11.73
CA ALA A 112 -25.12 -13.73 -10.81
C ALA A 112 -26.61 -13.72 -11.22
N GLY A 113 -26.96 -14.45 -12.28
CA GLY A 113 -28.35 -14.51 -12.79
C GLY A 113 -28.68 -13.44 -13.82
N GLY A 114 -27.67 -12.82 -14.45
CA GLY A 114 -27.84 -11.82 -15.52
C GLY A 114 -27.94 -10.36 -15.03
N GLU A 115 -27.96 -10.12 -13.75
CA GLU A 115 -28.00 -8.76 -13.21
C GLU A 115 -26.59 -8.14 -13.11
N THR A 116 -26.50 -6.87 -13.48
CA THR A 116 -25.28 -6.08 -13.37
C THR A 116 -25.18 -5.42 -11.98
N PHE A 117 -23.97 -5.39 -11.46
CA PHE A 117 -23.65 -4.73 -10.19
C PHE A 117 -22.21 -4.21 -10.18
N ASN A 118 -21.86 -3.33 -9.26
CA ASN A 118 -20.51 -2.81 -9.15
C ASN A 118 -19.57 -3.84 -8.49
N ILE A 119 -18.85 -4.65 -9.32
CA ILE A 119 -17.93 -5.70 -8.85
C ILE A 119 -16.79 -5.16 -7.94
N PRO A 120 -16.20 -3.97 -8.17
CA PRO A 120 -15.32 -3.31 -7.20
C PRO A 120 -15.93 -3.04 -5.82
N SER A 121 -17.27 -2.95 -5.69
CA SER A 121 -17.92 -2.63 -4.42
C SER A 121 -18.03 -3.85 -3.50
N PRO A 122 -17.33 -3.90 -2.35
CA PRO A 122 -17.46 -4.99 -1.39
C PRO A 122 -18.89 -5.20 -0.90
N LYS A 123 -19.67 -4.11 -0.78
CA LYS A 123 -21.05 -4.15 -0.36
C LYS A 123 -21.93 -4.90 -1.37
N GLN A 124 -21.88 -4.49 -2.64
CA GLN A 124 -22.71 -5.12 -3.69
C GLN A 124 -22.28 -6.56 -3.96
N VAL A 125 -20.98 -6.85 -3.94
CA VAL A 125 -20.48 -8.23 -4.01
C VAL A 125 -21.04 -9.06 -2.84
N GLY A 126 -21.03 -8.55 -1.63
CA GLY A 126 -21.58 -9.24 -0.46
C GLY A 126 -23.07 -9.53 -0.60
N GLU A 127 -23.86 -8.55 -1.06
CA GLU A 127 -25.29 -8.70 -1.32
C GLU A 127 -25.56 -9.79 -2.38
N VAL A 128 -24.81 -9.81 -3.47
CA VAL A 128 -24.95 -10.83 -4.54
C VAL A 128 -24.57 -12.21 -4.00
N LEU A 129 -23.43 -12.36 -3.32
CA LEU A 129 -22.95 -13.67 -2.90
C LEU A 129 -23.79 -14.27 -1.76
N PHE A 130 -24.22 -13.45 -0.80
CA PHE A 130 -24.79 -13.96 0.45
C PHE A 130 -26.31 -13.76 0.59
N ASP A 131 -26.89 -12.71 0.00
CA ASP A 131 -28.33 -12.50 0.06
C ASP A 131 -29.05 -13.15 -1.15
N ARG A 132 -28.49 -13.03 -2.36
CA ARG A 132 -29.10 -13.56 -3.59
C ARG A 132 -28.72 -15.02 -3.86
N LEU A 133 -27.42 -15.28 -4.03
CA LEU A 133 -26.91 -16.63 -4.35
C LEU A 133 -26.85 -17.54 -3.13
N LYS A 134 -26.91 -16.99 -1.90
CA LYS A 134 -26.92 -17.72 -0.64
C LYS A 134 -25.82 -18.80 -0.58
N ILE A 135 -24.60 -18.45 -0.98
CA ILE A 135 -23.47 -19.38 -1.11
C ILE A 135 -23.15 -20.05 0.24
N VAL A 136 -23.41 -19.36 1.34
CA VAL A 136 -23.30 -19.88 2.71
C VAL A 136 -24.46 -19.39 3.59
N ASP A 137 -24.90 -20.21 4.53
CA ASP A 137 -26.00 -19.86 5.45
C ASP A 137 -25.64 -18.75 6.43
N LYS A 138 -24.37 -18.68 6.85
CA LYS A 138 -23.87 -17.68 7.81
C LYS A 138 -22.60 -17.04 7.28
N ALA A 139 -22.76 -15.90 6.61
CA ALA A 139 -21.64 -15.10 6.13
C ALA A 139 -21.12 -14.17 7.23
N LYS A 140 -19.78 -14.03 7.30
CA LYS A 140 -19.10 -13.13 8.23
C LYS A 140 -19.44 -11.66 7.90
N LYS A 141 -19.81 -10.89 8.93
CA LYS A 141 -20.08 -9.44 8.80
C LYS A 141 -19.07 -8.62 9.59
N THR A 142 -18.83 -7.40 9.13
CA THR A 142 -18.07 -6.37 9.86
C THR A 142 -18.87 -5.83 11.04
N LYS A 143 -18.22 -5.04 11.90
CA LYS A 143 -18.90 -4.34 13.01
C LYS A 143 -20.03 -3.39 12.52
N THR A 144 -19.95 -2.93 11.29
CA THR A 144 -20.94 -2.07 10.64
C THR A 144 -22.05 -2.84 9.92
N GLY A 145 -22.08 -4.18 10.04
CA GLY A 145 -23.11 -5.03 9.44
C GLY A 145 -22.89 -5.39 7.97
N GLN A 146 -21.83 -4.93 7.32
CA GLN A 146 -21.50 -5.28 5.94
C GLN A 146 -20.89 -6.68 5.87
N TYR A 147 -21.13 -7.41 4.79
CA TYR A 147 -20.48 -8.68 4.52
C TYR A 147 -18.97 -8.50 4.29
N VAL A 148 -18.18 -9.39 4.87
CA VAL A 148 -16.74 -9.42 4.64
C VAL A 148 -16.48 -10.16 3.32
N THR A 149 -15.91 -9.44 2.35
CA THR A 149 -15.53 -9.97 1.04
C THR A 149 -14.03 -9.81 0.79
N SER A 150 -13.21 -9.92 1.84
CA SER A 150 -11.74 -9.93 1.70
C SER A 150 -11.29 -11.13 0.88
N GLU A 151 -10.10 -11.03 0.29
CA GLU A 151 -9.49 -12.09 -0.51
C GLU A 151 -9.44 -13.40 0.28
N GLU A 152 -9.00 -13.38 1.53
CA GLU A 152 -8.92 -14.54 2.42
C GLU A 152 -10.30 -15.23 2.60
N VAL A 153 -11.35 -14.44 2.83
CA VAL A 153 -12.70 -14.98 3.00
C VAL A 153 -13.22 -15.56 1.69
N LEU A 154 -13.03 -14.87 0.57
CA LEU A 154 -13.45 -15.37 -0.73
C LEU A 154 -12.68 -16.63 -1.13
N GLU A 155 -11.36 -16.68 -0.89
CA GLU A 155 -10.55 -17.86 -1.20
C GLU A 155 -11.01 -19.09 -0.41
N SER A 156 -11.38 -18.93 0.86
CA SER A 156 -11.95 -20.02 1.66
C SER A 156 -13.29 -20.56 1.12
N LEU A 157 -14.00 -19.78 0.33
CA LEU A 157 -15.27 -20.11 -0.28
C LEU A 157 -15.18 -20.52 -1.77
N ARG A 158 -13.98 -20.54 -2.33
CA ARG A 158 -13.73 -20.74 -3.77
C ARG A 158 -14.40 -21.99 -4.34
N SER A 159 -14.44 -23.07 -3.57
CA SER A 159 -15.06 -24.34 -3.97
C SER A 159 -16.60 -24.33 -3.91
N LYS A 160 -17.21 -23.32 -3.29
CA LYS A 160 -18.66 -23.27 -3.09
C LYS A 160 -19.44 -22.80 -4.31
N HIS A 161 -18.87 -21.87 -5.09
CA HIS A 161 -19.52 -21.35 -6.31
C HIS A 161 -18.50 -20.76 -7.28
N ALA A 162 -18.67 -21.00 -8.58
CA ALA A 162 -17.74 -20.56 -9.63
C ALA A 162 -17.55 -19.03 -9.67
N ILE A 163 -18.55 -18.25 -9.30
CA ILE A 163 -18.50 -16.78 -9.28
C ILE A 163 -17.36 -16.25 -8.38
N ILE A 164 -17.01 -16.96 -7.32
CA ILE A 164 -15.98 -16.52 -6.36
C ILE A 164 -14.61 -16.48 -7.03
N GLY A 165 -14.25 -17.54 -7.74
CA GLY A 165 -13.01 -17.57 -8.51
C GLY A 165 -12.92 -16.45 -9.53
N LYS A 166 -14.05 -16.12 -10.19
CA LYS A 166 -14.13 -15.02 -11.15
C LYS A 166 -13.99 -13.64 -10.51
N ILE A 167 -14.59 -13.42 -9.36
CA ILE A 167 -14.44 -12.17 -8.60
C ILE A 167 -12.99 -11.98 -8.14
N LEU A 168 -12.32 -13.03 -7.68
CA LEU A 168 -10.90 -12.98 -7.30
C LEU A 168 -10.01 -12.67 -8.51
N GLU A 169 -10.23 -13.33 -9.64
CA GLU A 169 -9.53 -13.07 -10.91
C GLU A 169 -9.74 -11.62 -11.37
N TYR A 170 -10.98 -11.13 -11.34
CA TYR A 170 -11.33 -9.75 -11.66
C TYR A 170 -10.57 -8.75 -10.79
N ARG A 171 -10.55 -8.94 -9.47
CA ARG A 171 -9.87 -8.06 -8.54
C ARG A 171 -8.37 -8.03 -8.77
N GLY A 172 -7.76 -9.19 -9.03
CA GLY A 172 -6.33 -9.29 -9.36
C GLY A 172 -5.98 -8.50 -10.61
N LEU A 173 -6.69 -8.71 -11.71
CA LEU A 173 -6.47 -7.98 -12.96
C LEU A 173 -6.77 -6.48 -12.83
N LYS A 174 -7.82 -6.11 -12.11
CA LYS A 174 -8.16 -4.70 -11.86
C LYS A 174 -7.08 -3.98 -11.08
N LYS A 175 -6.48 -4.66 -10.09
CA LYS A 175 -5.35 -4.13 -9.33
C LYS A 175 -4.13 -3.92 -10.22
N LEU A 176 -3.78 -4.90 -11.08
CA LEU A 176 -2.68 -4.76 -12.03
C LEU A 176 -2.89 -3.56 -12.94
N LEU A 177 -4.07 -3.43 -13.55
CA LEU A 177 -4.40 -2.33 -14.47
C LEU A 177 -4.48 -0.94 -13.80
N SER A 178 -4.71 -0.87 -12.50
CA SER A 178 -4.81 0.41 -11.78
C SER A 178 -3.50 0.85 -11.14
N THR A 179 -2.53 -0.07 -10.98
CA THR A 179 -1.30 0.19 -10.24
C THR A 179 -0.10 0.30 -11.18
N TYR A 180 -0.13 -0.37 -12.29
CA TYR A 180 0.92 -0.45 -13.30
C TYR A 180 0.39 -0.02 -14.67
#